data_17749fed0e8b63e42940f4b369b5fdd3
#
_entry.id   17749fed0e8b63e42940f4b369b5fdd3
#
_cell.length_a   1.000
_cell.length_b   1.000
_cell.length_c   1.000
_cell.angle_alpha   90.00
_cell.angle_beta   90.00
_cell.angle_gamma   90.00
#
_symmetry.space_group_name_H-M   'P 1'
#
loop_
_entity.id
_entity.type
_entity.pdbx_description
1 polymer ?
#
loop_
_entity_poly.entity_id
_entity_poly.type
_entity_poly.pdbx_seq_one_letter_code
_entity_poly.pdbx_strand_id
1 'polypeptide(L)'
;MRTASLKSTASLILFTLTLIACHSPGDISGKIENLEKKEIKIFLIEPETLRDVAASYLGKVIDSALVNSDGSFDFYNLPKTKEPVLLELAIQLSGKAPNYLQTDDPIRSNYMPILWQTGESLYITAKLDEFQKSFSIENPSEINKALLDLRDINQNAHQTYLAGKLWQVEDGLELLEKEHAYIQYQTELIKFANSTEYLMPALMALRWVSPENDYERVPEFLVSQCNKWEKKQPDNPWVKQLCKESNPSNLPVLIGDVFPNLKIPMLTKDTLFLKDQLGKKLTIIDLWASWCAPCRKENREVLVPIWDEYHTQGLQIIAYGLESDASSWREAAERDGANRWLQ
;
A
#
# COMPACT_ATOMS: atom_id res chain seq x y z
N MET A 1 -28.43 -89.06 35.43
CA MET A 1 -28.19 -88.45 34.08
C MET A 1 -28.79 -87.07 34.10
N ARG A 2 -27.95 -86.05 34.15
CA ARG A 2 -28.35 -84.62 34.14
C ARG A 2 -27.89 -83.97 32.82
N THR A 3 -28.85 -83.57 32.03
CA THR A 3 -28.63 -82.88 30.76
C THR A 3 -28.42 -81.40 31.03
N ALA A 4 -27.29 -80.86 30.65
CA ALA A 4 -26.99 -79.44 30.74
C ALA A 4 -27.44 -78.73 29.45
N SER A 5 -28.30 -77.71 29.61
CA SER A 5 -28.77 -76.82 28.52
C SER A 5 -27.80 -75.68 28.34
N LEU A 6 -27.19 -75.56 27.15
CA LEU A 6 -26.36 -74.40 26.75
C LEU A 6 -27.26 -73.28 26.22
N LYS A 7 -27.30 -72.16 26.94
CA LYS A 7 -27.95 -70.93 26.42
C LYS A 7 -26.92 -70.15 25.65
N SER A 8 -27.11 -70.05 24.34
CA SER A 8 -26.34 -69.17 23.45
C SER A 8 -26.90 -67.74 23.54
N THR A 9 -26.11 -66.80 24.05
CA THR A 9 -26.39 -65.37 24.02
C THR A 9 -25.74 -64.79 22.76
N ALA A 10 -26.54 -64.50 21.74
CA ALA A 10 -26.10 -63.75 20.55
C ALA A 10 -25.97 -62.20 20.92
N SER A 11 -24.75 -61.76 20.97
CA SER A 11 -24.46 -60.33 21.17
C SER A 11 -24.57 -59.57 19.82
N LEU A 12 -25.62 -58.79 19.70
CA LEU A 12 -25.86 -57.95 18.50
C LEU A 12 -24.96 -56.74 18.59
N ILE A 13 -23.83 -56.68 17.83
CA ILE A 13 -22.97 -55.52 17.70
C ILE A 13 -23.62 -54.57 16.70
N LEU A 14 -24.21 -53.49 17.20
CA LEU A 14 -24.76 -52.40 16.39
C LEU A 14 -23.61 -51.55 15.87
N PHE A 15 -23.22 -51.73 14.60
CA PHE A 15 -22.23 -50.91 13.92
C PHE A 15 -22.91 -49.62 13.49
N THR A 16 -22.76 -48.57 14.29
CA THR A 16 -23.15 -47.19 13.88
C THR A 16 -22.19 -46.71 12.81
N LEU A 17 -22.59 -46.79 11.53
CA LEU A 17 -21.94 -46.07 10.44
C LEU A 17 -22.18 -44.58 10.66
N THR A 18 -21.19 -43.89 11.19
CA THR A 18 -21.12 -42.41 11.09
C THR A 18 -20.87 -42.10 9.62
N LEU A 19 -21.91 -41.68 8.91
CA LEU A 19 -21.78 -41.02 7.62
C LEU A 19 -21.00 -39.68 7.86
N ILE A 20 -19.70 -39.73 7.67
CA ILE A 20 -18.92 -38.49 7.44
C ILE A 20 -19.42 -37.98 6.10
N ALA A 21 -20.29 -37.00 6.13
CA ALA A 21 -20.65 -36.24 4.94
C ALA A 21 -19.35 -35.59 4.45
N CYS A 22 -18.70 -36.15 3.44
CA CYS A 22 -17.70 -35.45 2.67
C CYS A 22 -18.42 -34.27 2.01
N HIS A 23 -18.41 -33.11 2.65
CA HIS A 23 -18.66 -31.88 1.94
C HIS A 23 -17.52 -31.72 0.92
N SER A 24 -17.83 -31.63 -0.35
CA SER A 24 -16.84 -31.17 -1.33
C SER A 24 -16.42 -29.76 -0.90
N PRO A 25 -15.12 -29.50 -0.79
CA PRO A 25 -14.66 -28.15 -0.42
C PRO A 25 -15.19 -27.14 -1.44
N GLY A 26 -15.54 -25.94 -0.97
CA GLY A 26 -15.91 -24.83 -1.84
C GLY A 26 -14.76 -24.42 -2.78
N ASP A 27 -15.05 -23.55 -3.73
CA ASP A 27 -14.02 -22.93 -4.58
C ASP A 27 -12.99 -22.19 -3.71
N ILE A 28 -13.48 -21.48 -2.68
CA ILE A 28 -12.67 -20.91 -1.60
C ILE A 28 -13.32 -21.30 -0.28
N SER A 29 -12.57 -21.90 0.60
CA SER A 29 -13.03 -22.34 1.91
C SER A 29 -11.97 -22.07 2.98
N GLY A 30 -12.34 -22.20 4.25
CA GLY A 30 -11.35 -22.03 5.29
C GLY A 30 -11.89 -22.00 6.71
N LYS A 31 -11.03 -21.56 7.61
CA LYS A 31 -11.32 -21.48 9.04
C LYS A 31 -10.78 -20.21 9.67
N ILE A 32 -11.64 -19.49 10.37
CA ILE A 32 -11.27 -18.34 11.20
C ILE A 32 -11.21 -18.77 12.66
N GLU A 33 -10.12 -18.46 13.30
CA GLU A 33 -9.89 -18.71 14.72
C GLU A 33 -10.20 -17.46 15.56
N ASN A 34 -10.35 -17.62 16.88
CA ASN A 34 -10.55 -16.52 17.85
C ASN A 34 -11.86 -15.73 17.65
N LEU A 35 -12.97 -16.38 17.34
CA LEU A 35 -14.25 -15.71 17.02
C LEU A 35 -14.90 -14.94 18.18
N GLU A 36 -14.55 -15.22 19.45
CA GLU A 36 -15.06 -14.52 20.65
C GLU A 36 -16.59 -14.36 20.70
N LYS A 37 -17.36 -15.33 20.18
CA LYS A 37 -18.84 -15.32 20.09
C LYS A 37 -19.42 -14.15 19.28
N LYS A 38 -18.62 -13.52 18.41
CA LYS A 38 -19.09 -12.48 17.49
C LYS A 38 -19.65 -13.13 16.22
N GLU A 39 -20.71 -12.54 15.67
CA GLU A 39 -21.21 -12.91 14.36
C GLU A 39 -20.33 -12.22 13.32
N ILE A 40 -19.63 -13.03 12.52
CA ILE A 40 -18.61 -12.59 11.56
C ILE A 40 -19.08 -12.95 10.15
N LYS A 41 -18.82 -12.04 9.22
CA LYS A 41 -19.06 -12.24 7.80
C LYS A 41 -17.76 -12.01 7.02
N ILE A 42 -17.49 -12.90 6.06
CA ILE A 42 -16.40 -12.72 5.10
C ILE A 42 -17.02 -12.31 3.78
N PHE A 43 -16.44 -11.32 3.16
CA PHE A 43 -16.80 -10.81 1.85
C PHE A 43 -15.69 -11.11 0.85
N LEU A 44 -16.10 -11.45 -0.36
CA LEU A 44 -15.21 -11.61 -1.50
C LEU A 44 -15.42 -10.42 -2.42
N ILE A 45 -14.39 -9.60 -2.57
CA ILE A 45 -14.42 -8.32 -3.27
C ILE A 45 -13.52 -8.42 -4.49
N GLU A 46 -14.01 -8.00 -5.66
CA GLU A 46 -13.25 -7.90 -6.90
C GLU A 46 -12.93 -6.43 -7.17
N PRO A 47 -11.65 -6.01 -7.10
CA PRO A 47 -11.22 -4.69 -7.57
C PRO A 47 -11.38 -4.62 -9.10
N GLU A 48 -12.05 -3.59 -9.60
CA GLU A 48 -12.27 -3.40 -11.04
C GLU A 48 -11.19 -2.51 -11.68
N THR A 49 -10.57 -1.66 -10.88
CA THR A 49 -9.50 -0.75 -11.32
C THR A 49 -8.30 -0.78 -10.38
N LEU A 50 -7.16 -0.29 -10.85
CA LEU A 50 -5.95 -0.14 -10.03
C LEU A 50 -6.20 0.70 -8.76
N ARG A 51 -7.09 1.68 -8.85
CA ARG A 51 -7.46 2.54 -7.72
C ARG A 51 -8.27 1.82 -6.65
N ASP A 52 -9.00 0.76 -7.03
CA ASP A 52 -9.83 -0.01 -6.12
C ASP A 52 -9.01 -1.02 -5.29
N VAL A 53 -7.85 -1.41 -5.80
CA VAL A 53 -6.98 -2.39 -5.15
C VAL A 53 -6.52 -1.86 -3.79
N ALA A 54 -6.71 -2.63 -2.74
CA ALA A 54 -6.37 -2.29 -1.36
C ALA A 54 -6.97 -0.94 -0.90
N ALA A 55 -8.15 -0.58 -1.40
CA ALA A 55 -8.82 0.67 -1.08
C ALA A 55 -10.11 0.45 -0.28
N SER A 56 -10.33 1.31 0.70
CA SER A 56 -11.60 1.33 1.45
C SER A 56 -12.76 1.72 0.54
N TYR A 57 -13.92 1.06 0.68
CA TYR A 57 -15.18 1.36 0.00
C TYR A 57 -15.21 1.12 -1.52
N LEU A 58 -14.14 0.64 -2.11
CA LEU A 58 -14.02 0.41 -3.54
C LEU A 58 -14.01 -1.10 -3.85
N GLY A 59 -14.30 -1.42 -5.11
CA GLY A 59 -14.41 -2.80 -5.54
C GLY A 59 -15.83 -3.38 -5.44
N LYS A 60 -16.07 -4.40 -6.22
CA LYS A 60 -17.37 -5.08 -6.35
C LYS A 60 -17.44 -6.27 -5.40
N VAL A 61 -18.39 -6.30 -4.49
CA VAL A 61 -18.68 -7.50 -3.69
C VAL A 61 -19.32 -8.55 -4.58
N ILE A 62 -18.63 -9.65 -4.83
CA ILE A 62 -19.11 -10.75 -5.67
C ILE A 62 -19.82 -11.83 -4.87
N ASP A 63 -19.42 -12.04 -3.61
CA ASP A 63 -20.07 -12.98 -2.71
C ASP A 63 -19.78 -12.67 -1.24
N SER A 64 -20.50 -13.32 -0.32
CA SER A 64 -20.26 -13.23 1.12
C SER A 64 -20.72 -14.49 1.84
N ALA A 65 -19.97 -14.92 2.85
CA ALA A 65 -20.25 -16.06 3.68
C ALA A 65 -20.31 -15.68 5.16
N LEU A 66 -21.26 -16.24 5.92
CA LEU A 66 -21.22 -16.22 7.38
C LEU A 66 -20.16 -17.21 7.87
N VAL A 67 -19.40 -16.80 8.86
CA VAL A 67 -18.47 -17.71 9.55
C VAL A 67 -19.28 -18.53 10.56
N ASN A 68 -19.22 -19.86 10.45
CA ASN A 68 -19.90 -20.77 11.33
C ASN A 68 -19.32 -20.71 12.76
N SER A 69 -20.03 -21.26 13.73
CA SER A 69 -19.60 -21.28 15.14
C SER A 69 -18.28 -22.05 15.39
N ASP A 70 -17.93 -22.97 14.50
CA ASP A 70 -16.64 -23.70 14.51
C ASP A 70 -15.51 -22.96 13.76
N GLY A 71 -15.81 -21.80 13.19
CA GLY A 71 -14.91 -20.96 12.41
C GLY A 71 -14.89 -21.25 10.93
N SER A 72 -15.57 -22.28 10.44
CA SER A 72 -15.58 -22.62 9.02
C SER A 72 -16.36 -21.61 8.18
N PHE A 73 -15.93 -21.44 6.91
CA PHE A 73 -16.65 -20.68 5.89
C PHE A 73 -16.38 -21.31 4.52
N ASP A 74 -17.30 -21.10 3.58
CA ASP A 74 -17.18 -21.60 2.22
C ASP A 74 -17.82 -20.63 1.21
N PHE A 75 -17.19 -20.52 0.04
CA PHE A 75 -17.72 -19.90 -1.16
C PHE A 75 -17.86 -20.95 -2.25
N TYR A 76 -18.99 -20.98 -2.92
CA TYR A 76 -19.31 -21.94 -3.97
C TYR A 76 -19.77 -21.23 -5.22
N ASN A 77 -19.55 -21.88 -6.38
CA ASN A 77 -20.06 -21.40 -7.66
C ASN A 77 -19.60 -19.97 -8.04
N LEU A 78 -18.35 -19.70 -7.77
CA LEU A 78 -17.76 -18.40 -8.15
C LEU A 78 -17.83 -18.18 -9.66
N PRO A 79 -17.84 -16.91 -10.13
CA PRO A 79 -17.87 -16.59 -11.55
C PRO A 79 -16.72 -17.24 -12.30
N LYS A 80 -17.03 -17.91 -13.43
CA LYS A 80 -15.99 -18.57 -14.24
C LYS A 80 -15.00 -17.56 -14.81
N THR A 81 -13.72 -17.83 -14.59
CA THR A 81 -12.61 -17.03 -15.10
C THR A 81 -11.74 -17.85 -16.05
N LYS A 82 -11.11 -17.20 -17.02
CA LYS A 82 -10.13 -17.84 -17.91
C LYS A 82 -8.71 -17.70 -17.38
N GLU A 83 -8.45 -16.60 -16.70
CA GLU A 83 -7.16 -16.22 -16.11
C GLU A 83 -7.34 -15.99 -14.61
N PRO A 84 -6.27 -16.07 -13.81
CA PRO A 84 -6.33 -15.70 -12.41
C PRO A 84 -6.84 -14.27 -12.20
N VAL A 85 -7.84 -14.12 -11.33
CA VAL A 85 -8.39 -12.80 -10.96
C VAL A 85 -7.92 -12.42 -9.56
N LEU A 86 -7.69 -11.13 -9.36
CA LEU A 86 -7.42 -10.59 -8.04
C LEU A 86 -8.74 -10.45 -7.28
N LEU A 87 -8.78 -11.03 -6.11
CA LEU A 87 -9.88 -10.93 -5.15
C LEU A 87 -9.33 -10.45 -3.81
N GLU A 88 -10.14 -9.75 -3.05
CA GLU A 88 -9.83 -9.35 -1.67
C GLU A 88 -10.83 -10.03 -0.73
N LEU A 89 -10.35 -10.87 0.17
CA LEU A 89 -11.15 -11.37 1.28
C LEU A 89 -11.15 -10.31 2.38
N ALA A 90 -12.33 -9.79 2.71
CA ALA A 90 -12.50 -8.84 3.82
C ALA A 90 -13.36 -9.48 4.92
N ILE A 91 -12.87 -9.43 6.16
CA ILE A 91 -13.59 -9.92 7.33
C ILE A 91 -14.23 -8.76 8.08
N GLN A 92 -15.52 -8.90 8.44
CA GLN A 92 -16.30 -7.85 9.09
C GLN A 92 -17.14 -8.40 10.21
N LEU A 93 -17.42 -7.58 11.21
CA LEU A 93 -18.52 -7.82 12.12
C LEU A 93 -19.84 -7.72 11.36
N SER A 94 -20.81 -8.61 11.66
CA SER A 94 -22.15 -8.58 11.07
C SER A 94 -22.76 -7.18 11.20
N GLY A 95 -23.35 -6.69 10.10
CA GLY A 95 -23.92 -5.35 10.03
C GLY A 95 -22.95 -4.21 9.68
N LYS A 96 -21.65 -4.49 9.51
CA LYS A 96 -20.69 -3.52 8.99
C LYS A 96 -20.66 -3.52 7.46
N ALA A 97 -20.20 -2.42 6.88
CA ALA A 97 -20.05 -2.29 5.42
C ALA A 97 -19.09 -3.37 4.89
N PRO A 98 -19.43 -4.07 3.80
CA PRO A 98 -18.68 -5.24 3.33
C PRO A 98 -17.26 -4.90 2.91
N ASN A 99 -17.07 -3.80 2.23
CA ASN A 99 -15.81 -3.39 1.61
C ASN A 99 -15.08 -2.27 2.36
N TYR A 100 -15.34 -2.12 3.66
CA TYR A 100 -14.53 -1.24 4.51
C TYR A 100 -13.24 -1.93 4.91
N LEU A 101 -12.12 -1.50 4.31
CA LEU A 101 -10.79 -2.06 4.54
C LEU A 101 -9.99 -1.17 5.49
N GLN A 102 -9.22 -1.77 6.38
CA GLN A 102 -8.28 -1.08 7.26
C GLN A 102 -6.87 -1.25 6.69
N THR A 103 -6.26 -0.16 6.23
CA THR A 103 -4.97 -0.17 5.54
C THR A 103 -3.82 0.46 6.34
N ASP A 104 -4.14 1.26 7.36
CA ASP A 104 -3.14 2.07 8.08
C ASP A 104 -2.26 1.24 9.03
N ASP A 105 -2.75 0.09 9.48
CA ASP A 105 -2.01 -0.83 10.35
C ASP A 105 -2.04 -2.25 9.75
N PRO A 106 -0.96 -2.71 9.11
CA PRO A 106 -0.91 -4.03 8.49
C PRO A 106 -1.18 -5.19 9.45
N ILE A 107 -0.95 -5.01 10.76
CA ILE A 107 -1.21 -6.04 11.77
C ILE A 107 -2.71 -6.21 11.99
N ARG A 108 -3.47 -5.11 11.94
CA ARG A 108 -4.92 -5.07 12.17
C ARG A 108 -5.74 -5.06 10.90
N SER A 109 -5.09 -5.06 9.73
CA SER A 109 -5.80 -5.08 8.45
C SER A 109 -6.78 -6.25 8.38
N ASN A 110 -8.01 -5.94 8.00
CA ASN A 110 -9.14 -6.84 7.97
C ASN A 110 -9.41 -7.44 6.59
N TYR A 111 -8.44 -7.36 5.69
CA TYR A 111 -8.52 -7.92 4.34
C TYR A 111 -7.20 -8.59 3.94
N MET A 112 -7.27 -9.49 2.97
CA MET A 112 -6.09 -10.08 2.33
C MET A 112 -6.37 -10.29 0.84
N PRO A 113 -5.51 -9.80 -0.06
CA PRO A 113 -5.60 -10.10 -1.49
C PRO A 113 -5.18 -11.54 -1.78
N ILE A 114 -5.89 -12.17 -2.71
CA ILE A 114 -5.59 -13.50 -3.24
C ILE A 114 -5.78 -13.51 -4.76
N LEU A 115 -5.13 -14.44 -5.43
CA LEU A 115 -5.42 -14.78 -6.82
C LEU A 115 -6.20 -16.09 -6.84
N TRP A 116 -7.28 -16.11 -7.62
CA TRP A 116 -8.08 -17.31 -7.82
C TRP A 116 -8.47 -17.45 -9.29
N GLN A 117 -8.57 -18.70 -9.76
CA GLN A 117 -9.09 -19.02 -11.07
C GLN A 117 -10.00 -20.24 -11.01
N THR A 118 -10.88 -20.38 -12.01
CA THR A 118 -11.77 -21.52 -12.12
C THR A 118 -11.03 -22.85 -12.11
N GLY A 119 -11.45 -23.76 -11.21
CA GLY A 119 -10.84 -25.08 -11.02
C GLY A 119 -9.79 -25.13 -9.91
N GLU A 120 -9.44 -24.01 -9.29
CA GLU A 120 -8.65 -23.99 -8.06
C GLU A 120 -9.58 -24.11 -6.84
N SER A 121 -9.14 -24.85 -5.83
CA SER A 121 -9.73 -24.85 -4.50
C SER A 121 -8.72 -24.28 -3.52
N LEU A 122 -9.06 -23.16 -2.89
CA LEU A 122 -8.21 -22.55 -1.87
C LEU A 122 -8.75 -22.87 -0.47
N TYR A 123 -7.89 -23.38 0.40
CA TYR A 123 -8.20 -23.52 1.82
C TYR A 123 -7.40 -22.50 2.63
N ILE A 124 -8.12 -21.66 3.38
CA ILE A 124 -7.57 -20.49 4.05
C ILE A 124 -7.71 -20.62 5.55
N THR A 125 -6.69 -20.25 6.30
CA THR A 125 -6.80 -20.11 7.76
C THR A 125 -6.33 -18.73 8.17
N ALA A 126 -7.01 -18.12 9.17
CA ALA A 126 -6.63 -16.84 9.74
C ALA A 126 -7.21 -16.71 11.17
N LYS A 127 -6.65 -15.77 11.96
CA LYS A 127 -7.21 -15.34 13.25
C LYS A 127 -7.98 -14.05 13.07
N LEU A 128 -9.13 -13.94 13.74
CA LEU A 128 -10.00 -12.75 13.61
C LEU A 128 -9.30 -11.45 13.97
N ASP A 129 -8.55 -11.44 15.05
CA ASP A 129 -7.89 -10.27 15.64
C ASP A 129 -6.62 -9.83 14.90
N GLU A 130 -6.02 -10.73 14.12
CA GLU A 130 -4.82 -10.50 13.30
C GLU A 130 -5.03 -11.05 11.89
N PHE A 131 -6.15 -10.70 11.23
CA PHE A 131 -6.61 -11.38 10.01
C PHE A 131 -5.53 -11.41 8.92
N GLN A 132 -5.04 -10.27 8.48
CA GLN A 132 -4.03 -10.22 7.42
C GLN A 132 -2.71 -10.86 7.86
N LYS A 133 -2.29 -10.60 9.10
CA LYS A 133 -1.01 -11.09 9.64
C LYS A 133 -0.97 -12.61 9.76
N SER A 134 -2.06 -13.22 10.21
CA SER A 134 -2.15 -14.68 10.43
C SER A 134 -2.67 -15.45 9.22
N PHE A 135 -3.03 -14.75 8.15
CA PHE A 135 -3.62 -15.35 6.96
C PHE A 135 -2.65 -16.34 6.30
N SER A 136 -3.13 -17.53 6.02
CA SER A 136 -2.38 -18.54 5.28
C SER A 136 -3.27 -19.29 4.29
N ILE A 137 -2.68 -19.79 3.23
CA ILE A 137 -3.30 -20.62 2.20
C ILE A 137 -2.61 -21.97 2.23
N GLU A 138 -3.37 -23.05 2.29
CA GLU A 138 -2.81 -24.39 2.20
C GLU A 138 -2.34 -24.67 0.77
N ASN A 139 -1.05 -25.07 0.60
CA ASN A 139 -0.45 -25.34 -0.71
C ASN A 139 -0.67 -24.18 -1.72
N PRO A 140 -0.26 -22.94 -1.41
CA PRO A 140 -0.51 -21.80 -2.27
C PRO A 140 0.18 -21.96 -3.63
N SER A 141 -0.47 -21.47 -4.68
CA SER A 141 0.20 -21.27 -5.98
C SER A 141 1.38 -20.28 -5.83
N GLU A 142 2.34 -20.31 -6.75
CA GLU A 142 3.51 -19.43 -6.68
C GLU A 142 3.12 -17.94 -6.62
N ILE A 143 2.04 -17.55 -7.29
CA ILE A 143 1.57 -16.15 -7.26
C ILE A 143 0.91 -15.81 -5.92
N ASN A 144 0.15 -16.72 -5.31
CA ASN A 144 -0.40 -16.54 -3.97
C ASN A 144 0.70 -16.55 -2.91
N LYS A 145 1.74 -17.39 -3.09
CA LYS A 145 2.93 -17.34 -2.24
C LYS A 145 3.61 -16.00 -2.32
N ALA A 146 3.79 -15.42 -3.51
CA ALA A 146 4.36 -14.08 -3.67
C ALA A 146 3.53 -12.99 -2.97
N LEU A 147 2.18 -13.10 -2.92
CA LEU A 147 1.33 -12.20 -2.13
C LEU A 147 1.53 -12.38 -0.63
N LEU A 148 1.68 -13.62 -0.16
CA LEU A 148 1.98 -13.90 1.26
C LEU A 148 3.37 -13.37 1.64
N ASP A 149 4.37 -13.57 0.80
CA ASP A 149 5.73 -13.04 1.00
C ASP A 149 5.71 -11.50 1.05
N LEU A 150 4.97 -10.85 0.15
CA LEU A 150 4.78 -9.39 0.17
C LEU A 150 4.11 -8.91 1.46
N ARG A 151 3.06 -9.61 1.93
CA ARG A 151 2.42 -9.32 3.22
C ARG A 151 3.43 -9.39 4.37
N ASP A 152 4.28 -10.40 4.40
CA ASP A 152 5.29 -10.56 5.46
C ASP A 152 6.34 -9.45 5.39
N ILE A 153 6.76 -9.06 4.18
CA ILE A 153 7.65 -7.90 3.97
C ILE A 153 6.99 -6.62 4.50
N ASN A 154 5.72 -6.39 4.15
CA ASN A 154 4.96 -5.22 4.59
C ASN A 154 4.90 -5.12 6.12
N GLN A 155 4.55 -6.22 6.79
CA GLN A 155 4.46 -6.27 8.24
C GLN A 155 5.82 -6.09 8.93
N ASN A 156 6.85 -6.74 8.43
CA ASN A 156 8.20 -6.62 8.97
C ASN A 156 8.74 -5.19 8.79
N ALA A 157 8.54 -4.59 7.63
CA ALA A 157 8.93 -3.20 7.36
C ALA A 157 8.16 -2.22 8.25
N HIS A 158 6.83 -2.38 8.38
CA HIS A 158 6.02 -1.57 9.29
C HIS A 158 6.50 -1.69 10.73
N GLN A 159 6.72 -2.91 11.21
CA GLN A 159 7.21 -3.16 12.58
C GLN A 159 8.59 -2.53 12.82
N THR A 160 9.46 -2.57 11.82
CA THR A 160 10.84 -2.07 11.94
C THR A 160 10.91 -0.55 11.92
N TYR A 161 10.16 0.08 11.02
CA TYR A 161 10.33 1.50 10.74
C TYR A 161 9.23 2.39 11.31
N LEU A 162 7.99 1.90 11.45
CA LEU A 162 6.83 2.74 11.79
C LEU A 162 6.18 2.40 13.13
N ALA A 163 6.07 1.12 13.50
CA ALA A 163 5.30 0.69 14.66
C ALA A 163 5.82 1.29 15.97
N GLY A 164 4.88 1.76 16.80
CA GLY A 164 5.19 2.30 18.14
C GLY A 164 5.89 3.65 18.15
N LYS A 165 6.13 4.27 17.00
CA LYS A 165 6.70 5.61 16.90
C LYS A 165 5.59 6.66 16.93
N LEU A 166 5.75 7.66 17.77
CA LEU A 166 4.89 8.84 17.87
C LEU A 166 5.74 10.05 17.47
N TRP A 167 5.36 10.74 16.41
CA TRP A 167 6.02 11.96 15.96
C TRP A 167 5.18 13.19 16.27
N GLN A 168 5.81 14.20 16.85
CA GLN A 168 5.20 15.52 17.03
C GLN A 168 5.43 16.32 15.74
N VAL A 169 4.46 16.32 14.86
CA VAL A 169 4.58 16.91 13.50
C VAL A 169 4.82 18.42 13.51
N GLU A 170 4.63 19.08 14.65
CA GLU A 170 4.93 20.51 14.84
C GLU A 170 6.43 20.79 14.92
N ASP A 171 7.25 19.79 15.27
CA ASP A 171 8.70 19.86 15.20
C ASP A 171 9.20 19.43 13.82
N GLY A 172 9.87 20.32 13.10
CA GLY A 172 10.37 20.05 11.75
C GLY A 172 11.41 18.93 11.69
N LEU A 173 12.16 18.65 12.76
CA LEU A 173 13.09 17.53 12.82
C LEU A 173 12.33 16.19 12.92
N GLU A 174 11.33 16.13 13.79
CA GLU A 174 10.50 14.92 13.91
C GLU A 174 9.69 14.64 12.63
N LEU A 175 9.30 15.68 11.89
CA LEU A 175 8.68 15.51 10.58
C LEU A 175 9.65 14.85 9.59
N LEU A 176 10.91 15.29 9.53
CA LEU A 176 11.94 14.69 8.67
C LEU A 176 12.26 13.25 9.08
N GLU A 177 12.31 12.95 10.38
CA GLU A 177 12.48 11.58 10.88
C GLU A 177 11.31 10.68 10.47
N LYS A 178 10.09 11.20 10.56
CA LYS A 178 8.88 10.50 10.10
C LYS A 178 8.97 10.19 8.60
N GLU A 179 9.24 11.19 7.76
CA GLU A 179 9.37 11.01 6.32
C GLU A 179 10.48 10.01 5.98
N HIS A 180 11.62 10.09 6.65
CA HIS A 180 12.71 9.13 6.47
C HIS A 180 12.29 7.70 6.83
N ALA A 181 11.57 7.52 7.95
CA ALA A 181 11.05 6.20 8.34
C ALA A 181 10.05 5.65 7.32
N TYR A 182 9.17 6.50 6.76
CA TYR A 182 8.25 6.10 5.69
C TYR A 182 9.00 5.71 4.42
N ILE A 183 10.02 6.45 4.00
CA ILE A 183 10.85 6.10 2.84
C ILE A 183 11.53 4.74 3.04
N GLN A 184 12.05 4.46 4.23
CA GLN A 184 12.63 3.16 4.53
C GLN A 184 11.61 2.03 4.44
N TYR A 185 10.42 2.22 5.02
CA TYR A 185 9.31 1.29 4.92
C TYR A 185 8.91 1.04 3.45
N GLN A 186 8.65 2.09 2.68
CA GLN A 186 8.28 2.00 1.27
C GLN A 186 9.37 1.32 0.43
N THR A 187 10.65 1.54 0.75
CA THR A 187 11.79 0.96 0.04
C THR A 187 11.75 -0.57 0.05
N GLU A 188 11.32 -1.21 1.14
CA GLU A 188 11.22 -2.67 1.19
C GLU A 188 10.15 -3.20 0.23
N LEU A 189 8.99 -2.53 0.15
CA LEU A 189 7.92 -2.89 -0.78
C LEU A 189 8.32 -2.62 -2.24
N ILE A 190 9.03 -1.53 -2.51
CA ILE A 190 9.58 -1.18 -3.82
C ILE A 190 10.60 -2.22 -4.30
N LYS A 191 11.49 -2.68 -3.42
CA LYS A 191 12.44 -3.75 -3.71
C LYS A 191 11.72 -5.03 -4.15
N PHE A 192 10.66 -5.41 -3.43
CA PHE A 192 9.84 -6.56 -3.80
C PHE A 192 9.20 -6.37 -5.18
N ALA A 193 8.54 -5.22 -5.43
CA ALA A 193 7.90 -4.95 -6.72
C ALA A 193 8.90 -4.99 -7.90
N ASN A 194 10.12 -4.50 -7.67
CA ASN A 194 11.17 -4.53 -8.68
C ASN A 194 11.68 -5.95 -8.98
N SER A 195 11.72 -6.83 -7.99
CA SER A 195 12.25 -8.20 -8.11
C SER A 195 11.22 -9.25 -8.53
N THR A 196 9.94 -9.07 -8.16
CA THR A 196 8.91 -10.08 -8.46
C THR A 196 8.65 -10.23 -9.96
N GLU A 197 8.39 -11.48 -10.38
CA GLU A 197 8.00 -11.81 -11.76
C GLU A 197 6.47 -11.82 -11.96
N TYR A 198 5.70 -11.52 -10.95
CA TYR A 198 4.24 -11.56 -10.95
C TYR A 198 3.65 -10.16 -10.93
N LEU A 199 2.82 -9.83 -11.93
CA LEU A 199 2.19 -8.51 -12.10
C LEU A 199 1.34 -8.12 -10.89
N MET A 200 0.41 -8.99 -10.46
CA MET A 200 -0.55 -8.62 -9.42
C MET A 200 0.11 -8.37 -8.05
N PRO A 201 1.07 -9.19 -7.59
CA PRO A 201 1.88 -8.86 -6.43
C PRO A 201 2.66 -7.53 -6.55
N ALA A 202 3.17 -7.19 -7.74
CA ALA A 202 3.83 -5.90 -7.95
C ALA A 202 2.85 -4.72 -7.86
N LEU A 203 1.65 -4.85 -8.42
CA LEU A 203 0.59 -3.84 -8.31
C LEU A 203 0.10 -3.70 -6.87
N MET A 204 0.00 -4.81 -6.13
CA MET A 204 -0.33 -4.76 -4.71
C MET A 204 0.74 -4.02 -3.91
N ALA A 205 2.02 -4.26 -4.17
CA ALA A 205 3.11 -3.52 -3.55
C ALA A 205 3.03 -2.02 -3.87
N LEU A 206 2.74 -1.66 -5.12
CA LEU A 206 2.53 -0.26 -5.53
C LEU A 206 1.39 0.39 -4.73
N ARG A 207 0.28 -0.31 -4.55
CA ARG A 207 -0.87 0.18 -3.80
C ARG A 207 -0.58 0.33 -2.30
N TRP A 208 0.22 -0.55 -1.72
CA TRP A 208 0.64 -0.41 -0.33
C TRP A 208 1.72 0.67 -0.13
N VAL A 209 2.53 0.96 -1.14
CA VAL A 209 3.45 2.11 -1.14
C VAL A 209 2.70 3.45 -1.22
N SER A 210 1.61 3.50 -2.00
CA SER A 210 0.80 4.70 -2.23
C SER A 210 -0.70 4.38 -2.06
N PRO A 211 -1.18 4.19 -0.83
CA PRO A 211 -2.57 3.81 -0.56
C PRO A 211 -3.58 4.88 -1.00
N GLU A 212 -3.21 6.15 -0.95
CA GLU A 212 -4.05 7.29 -1.38
C GLU A 212 -4.04 7.53 -2.89
N ASN A 213 -3.31 6.73 -3.68
CA ASN A 213 -3.02 6.97 -5.10
C ASN A 213 -2.26 8.28 -5.36
N ASP A 214 -1.48 8.73 -4.41
CA ASP A 214 -0.64 9.93 -4.46
C ASP A 214 0.70 9.61 -5.14
N TYR A 215 0.64 9.14 -6.38
CA TYR A 215 1.80 8.65 -7.14
C TYR A 215 2.85 9.71 -7.42
N GLU A 216 2.47 10.99 -7.33
CA GLU A 216 3.39 12.12 -7.38
C GLU A 216 4.45 12.10 -6.25
N ARG A 217 4.22 11.34 -5.18
CA ARG A 217 5.20 11.13 -4.10
C ARG A 217 6.22 10.04 -4.41
N VAL A 218 5.92 9.17 -5.37
CA VAL A 218 6.77 8.03 -5.77
C VAL A 218 6.81 7.87 -7.29
N PRO A 219 7.03 8.98 -8.05
CA PRO A 219 6.81 8.99 -9.49
C PRO A 219 7.80 8.07 -10.25
N GLU A 220 9.07 8.00 -9.81
CA GLU A 220 10.07 7.11 -10.41
C GLU A 220 9.68 5.65 -10.25
N PHE A 221 9.10 5.28 -9.11
CA PHE A 221 8.64 3.92 -8.87
C PHE A 221 7.47 3.58 -9.81
N LEU A 222 6.47 4.45 -9.92
CA LEU A 222 5.34 4.24 -10.82
C LEU A 222 5.80 4.06 -12.26
N VAL A 223 6.67 4.96 -12.77
CA VAL A 223 7.20 4.90 -14.14
C VAL A 223 8.04 3.64 -14.36
N SER A 224 8.86 3.25 -13.39
CA SER A 224 9.65 2.02 -13.48
C SER A 224 8.78 0.77 -13.59
N GLN A 225 7.68 0.70 -12.83
CA GLN A 225 6.73 -0.40 -12.90
C GLN A 225 5.98 -0.43 -14.24
N CYS A 226 5.53 0.72 -14.75
CA CYS A 226 4.95 0.79 -16.11
C CYS A 226 5.94 0.25 -17.14
N ASN A 227 7.17 0.76 -17.17
CA ASN A 227 8.20 0.34 -18.11
C ASN A 227 8.54 -1.16 -18.02
N LYS A 228 8.55 -1.72 -16.81
CA LYS A 228 8.78 -3.16 -16.57
C LYS A 228 7.67 -4.01 -17.16
N TRP A 229 6.42 -3.65 -16.86
CA TRP A 229 5.27 -4.49 -17.19
C TRP A 229 4.76 -4.29 -18.61
N GLU A 230 4.87 -3.09 -19.16
CA GLU A 230 4.56 -2.84 -20.56
C GLU A 230 5.42 -3.68 -21.52
N LYS A 231 6.70 -3.89 -21.19
CA LYS A 231 7.58 -4.79 -21.94
C LYS A 231 7.18 -6.26 -21.85
N LYS A 232 6.60 -6.69 -20.73
CA LYS A 232 6.24 -8.10 -20.48
C LYS A 232 4.82 -8.43 -20.91
N GLN A 233 3.88 -7.52 -20.69
CA GLN A 233 2.44 -7.74 -20.86
C GLN A 233 1.72 -6.49 -21.41
N PRO A 234 2.05 -5.99 -22.62
CA PRO A 234 1.55 -4.70 -23.14
C PRO A 234 0.03 -4.65 -23.29
N ASP A 235 -0.61 -5.80 -23.53
CA ASP A 235 -2.05 -5.88 -23.73
C ASP A 235 -2.86 -6.10 -22.45
N ASN A 236 -2.19 -6.32 -21.33
CA ASN A 236 -2.87 -6.55 -20.06
C ASN A 236 -3.62 -5.29 -19.60
N PRO A 237 -4.93 -5.38 -19.24
CA PRO A 237 -5.73 -4.23 -18.83
C PRO A 237 -5.17 -3.50 -17.59
N TRP A 238 -4.56 -4.21 -16.66
CA TRP A 238 -3.95 -3.63 -15.48
C TRP A 238 -2.69 -2.83 -15.80
N VAL A 239 -1.88 -3.32 -16.74
CA VAL A 239 -0.70 -2.61 -17.23
C VAL A 239 -1.11 -1.33 -17.97
N LYS A 240 -2.17 -1.37 -18.77
CA LYS A 240 -2.70 -0.16 -19.44
C LYS A 240 -3.16 0.90 -18.42
N GLN A 241 -3.79 0.48 -17.32
CA GLN A 241 -4.17 1.39 -16.25
C GLN A 241 -2.93 1.97 -15.54
N LEU A 242 -1.97 1.13 -15.17
CA LEU A 242 -0.70 1.55 -14.56
C LEU A 242 0.02 2.58 -15.42
N CYS A 243 0.16 2.33 -16.72
CA CYS A 243 0.86 3.23 -17.63
C CYS A 243 0.08 4.52 -17.94
N LYS A 244 -1.23 4.51 -17.80
CA LYS A 244 -2.04 5.74 -17.86
C LYS A 244 -1.74 6.68 -16.66
N GLU A 245 -1.60 6.13 -15.47
CA GLU A 245 -1.22 6.92 -14.28
C GLU A 245 0.22 7.45 -14.39
N SER A 246 1.12 6.72 -15.04
CA SER A 246 2.52 7.12 -15.26
C SER A 246 2.74 8.14 -16.38
N ASN A 247 1.67 8.74 -16.93
CA ASN A 247 1.80 9.77 -17.94
C ASN A 247 2.56 10.99 -17.39
N PRO A 248 3.63 11.46 -18.08
CA PRO A 248 4.42 12.61 -17.61
C PRO A 248 3.63 13.88 -17.32
N SER A 249 2.45 14.07 -17.97
CA SER A 249 1.58 15.22 -17.70
C SER A 249 0.93 15.19 -16.31
N ASN A 250 0.90 14.03 -15.65
CA ASN A 250 0.28 13.82 -14.35
C ASN A 250 1.31 13.72 -13.23
N LEU A 251 2.60 13.74 -13.56
CA LEU A 251 3.69 13.51 -12.62
C LEU A 251 4.57 14.76 -12.48
N PRO A 252 5.24 14.94 -11.33
CA PRO A 252 6.27 15.93 -11.18
C PRO A 252 7.47 15.61 -12.08
N VAL A 253 8.43 16.53 -12.14
CA VAL A 253 9.71 16.32 -12.82
C VAL A 253 10.45 15.17 -12.15
N LEU A 254 10.86 14.19 -12.94
CA LEU A 254 11.56 13.00 -12.45
C LEU A 254 13.07 13.30 -12.28
N ILE A 255 13.71 12.48 -11.46
CA ILE A 255 15.17 12.52 -11.31
C ILE A 255 15.84 12.25 -12.67
N GLY A 256 16.66 13.19 -13.12
CA GLY A 256 17.36 13.13 -14.41
C GLY A 256 16.65 13.82 -15.56
N ASP A 257 15.41 14.25 -15.39
CA ASP A 257 14.70 15.03 -16.39
C ASP A 257 15.16 16.49 -16.42
N VAL A 258 14.93 17.13 -17.58
CA VAL A 258 15.18 18.56 -17.73
C VAL A 258 14.08 19.34 -17.02
N PHE A 259 14.46 20.12 -16.04
CA PHE A 259 13.53 21.00 -15.33
C PHE A 259 12.90 22.03 -16.30
N PRO A 260 11.57 22.26 -16.26
CA PRO A 260 10.89 23.14 -17.19
C PRO A 260 11.34 24.60 -17.05
N ASN A 261 11.45 25.32 -18.17
CA ASN A 261 11.77 26.75 -18.16
C ASN A 261 10.53 27.58 -17.82
N LEU A 262 10.28 27.76 -16.53
CA LEU A 262 9.14 28.52 -16.04
C LEU A 262 9.43 30.00 -15.96
N LYS A 263 8.39 30.85 -16.13
CA LYS A 263 8.40 32.23 -15.75
C LYS A 263 8.14 32.36 -14.25
N ILE A 264 9.09 32.92 -13.52
CA ILE A 264 9.02 33.10 -12.06
C ILE A 264 8.80 34.58 -11.74
N PRO A 265 7.70 34.95 -11.07
CA PRO A 265 7.51 36.28 -10.54
C PRO A 265 8.46 36.48 -9.35
N MET A 266 9.18 37.59 -9.34
CA MET A 266 10.14 37.93 -8.29
C MET A 266 9.53 38.89 -7.27
N LEU A 267 10.07 38.89 -6.05
CA LEU A 267 9.69 39.82 -4.99
C LEU A 267 9.90 41.28 -5.39
N THR A 268 10.78 41.54 -6.33
CA THR A 268 11.04 42.87 -6.97
C THR A 268 9.94 43.28 -7.95
N LYS A 269 8.92 42.44 -8.20
CA LYS A 269 7.82 42.58 -9.18
C LYS A 269 8.24 42.35 -10.64
N ASP A 270 9.48 42.00 -10.90
CA ASP A 270 9.92 41.55 -12.22
C ASP A 270 9.50 40.10 -12.44
N THR A 271 9.51 39.67 -13.71
CA THR A 271 9.29 38.24 -14.05
C THR A 271 10.50 37.77 -14.82
N LEU A 272 11.16 36.75 -14.31
CA LEU A 272 12.36 36.17 -14.91
C LEU A 272 12.08 34.74 -15.42
N PHE A 273 12.89 34.30 -16.38
CA PHE A 273 12.86 32.88 -16.77
C PHE A 273 13.80 32.09 -15.85
N LEU A 274 13.32 30.99 -15.33
CA LEU A 274 14.08 30.14 -14.43
C LEU A 274 15.44 29.72 -14.99
N LYS A 275 15.47 29.35 -16.28
CA LYS A 275 16.69 28.94 -16.97
C LYS A 275 17.81 29.99 -16.95
N ASP A 276 17.44 31.29 -16.96
CA ASP A 276 18.40 32.40 -16.98
C ASP A 276 18.95 32.67 -15.57
N GLN A 277 18.37 32.06 -14.53
CA GLN A 277 18.73 32.25 -13.14
C GLN A 277 19.49 31.06 -12.53
N LEU A 278 19.77 30.06 -13.31
CA LEU A 278 20.44 28.86 -12.81
C LEU A 278 21.88 29.11 -12.39
N GLY A 279 22.33 28.46 -11.35
CA GLY A 279 23.72 28.42 -10.93
C GLY A 279 24.62 27.75 -11.96
N LYS A 280 25.87 28.10 -11.97
CA LYS A 280 26.86 27.55 -12.93
C LYS A 280 27.11 26.06 -12.74
N LYS A 281 26.92 25.51 -11.53
CA LYS A 281 27.13 24.10 -11.19
C LYS A 281 25.92 23.44 -10.58
N LEU A 282 25.22 24.12 -9.68
CA LEU A 282 24.09 23.60 -8.95
C LEU A 282 23.05 24.68 -8.70
N THR A 283 21.78 24.35 -8.77
CA THR A 283 20.68 25.22 -8.35
C THR A 283 19.81 24.47 -7.37
N ILE A 284 19.52 25.10 -6.24
CA ILE A 284 18.50 24.66 -5.29
C ILE A 284 17.24 25.49 -5.58
N ILE A 285 16.11 24.84 -5.79
CA ILE A 285 14.80 25.49 -5.84
C ILE A 285 14.13 25.20 -4.52
N ASP A 286 13.92 26.24 -3.72
CA ASP A 286 13.36 26.16 -2.37
C ASP A 286 11.91 26.66 -2.38
N LEU A 287 10.99 25.80 -1.94
CA LEU A 287 9.56 26.12 -1.80
C LEU A 287 9.25 26.30 -0.32
N TRP A 288 9.05 27.55 0.11
CA TRP A 288 8.88 27.86 1.52
C TRP A 288 7.83 28.96 1.78
N ALA A 289 7.49 29.20 3.05
CA ALA A 289 6.59 30.26 3.45
C ALA A 289 7.00 30.88 4.79
N SER A 290 6.59 32.13 5.05
CA SER A 290 6.91 32.85 6.30
C SER A 290 6.33 32.18 7.54
N TRP A 291 5.22 31.49 7.41
CA TRP A 291 4.55 30.72 8.46
C TRP A 291 5.08 29.31 8.65
N CYS A 292 5.92 28.82 7.73
CA CYS A 292 6.51 27.48 7.78
C CYS A 292 7.71 27.46 8.73
N ALA A 293 7.50 27.15 9.98
CA ALA A 293 8.56 27.14 11.01
C ALA A 293 9.74 26.21 10.65
N PRO A 294 9.54 24.97 10.16
CA PRO A 294 10.63 24.10 9.68
C PRO A 294 11.45 24.74 8.56
N CYS A 295 10.79 25.33 7.54
CA CYS A 295 11.46 25.98 6.41
C CYS A 295 12.33 27.14 6.87
N ARG A 296 11.83 27.94 7.81
CA ARG A 296 12.58 29.05 8.40
C ARG A 296 13.81 28.60 9.20
N LYS A 297 13.71 27.43 9.86
CA LYS A 297 14.85 26.81 10.52
C LYS A 297 15.86 26.33 9.48
N GLU A 298 15.42 25.66 8.44
CA GLU A 298 16.26 25.22 7.33
C GLU A 298 17.00 26.37 6.66
N ASN A 299 16.32 27.48 6.40
CA ASN A 299 16.95 28.70 5.87
C ASN A 299 18.16 29.12 6.72
N ARG A 300 18.00 29.23 8.04
CA ARG A 300 19.05 29.70 8.95
C ARG A 300 20.17 28.69 9.16
N GLU A 301 19.82 27.42 9.35
CA GLU A 301 20.73 26.41 9.85
C GLU A 301 21.39 25.59 8.72
N VAL A 302 20.77 25.55 7.54
CA VAL A 302 21.22 24.75 6.39
C VAL A 302 21.53 25.62 5.19
N LEU A 303 20.55 26.36 4.65
CA LEU A 303 20.70 27.05 3.36
C LEU A 303 21.65 28.24 3.46
N VAL A 304 21.62 29.02 4.54
CA VAL A 304 22.56 30.15 4.74
C VAL A 304 24.02 29.66 4.81
N PRO A 305 24.39 28.66 5.62
CA PRO A 305 25.74 28.09 5.60
C PRO A 305 26.18 27.56 4.23
N ILE A 306 25.27 26.82 3.55
CA ILE A 306 25.55 26.29 2.21
C ILE A 306 25.77 27.41 1.19
N TRP A 307 24.96 28.48 1.24
CA TRP A 307 25.14 29.65 0.39
C TRP A 307 26.47 30.32 0.62
N ASP A 308 26.80 30.60 1.88
CA ASP A 308 28.04 31.31 2.25
C ASP A 308 29.29 30.51 1.81
N GLU A 309 29.24 29.18 1.81
CA GLU A 309 30.35 28.33 1.39
C GLU A 309 30.43 28.13 -0.14
N TYR A 310 29.31 27.93 -0.83
CA TYR A 310 29.31 27.41 -2.21
C TYR A 310 28.84 28.42 -3.27
N HIS A 311 28.25 29.58 -2.89
CA HIS A 311 27.74 30.54 -3.86
C HIS A 311 28.83 30.98 -4.86
N THR A 312 30.01 31.35 -4.39
CA THR A 312 31.12 31.74 -5.25
C THR A 312 31.67 30.60 -6.11
N GLN A 313 31.37 29.38 -5.76
CA GLN A 313 31.77 28.16 -6.48
C GLN A 313 30.77 27.74 -7.54
N GLY A 314 29.64 28.44 -7.67
CA GLY A 314 28.63 28.23 -8.71
C GLY A 314 27.30 27.62 -8.23
N LEU A 315 27.04 27.65 -6.92
CA LEU A 315 25.72 27.41 -6.37
C LEU A 315 24.79 28.60 -6.59
N GLN A 316 23.54 28.35 -6.91
CA GLN A 316 22.43 29.30 -6.85
C GLN A 316 21.30 28.71 -6.00
N ILE A 317 20.60 29.55 -5.25
CA ILE A 317 19.35 29.23 -4.58
C ILE A 317 18.28 30.17 -5.16
N ILE A 318 17.14 29.58 -5.53
CA ILE A 318 15.97 30.31 -6.02
C ILE A 318 14.82 29.93 -5.11
N ALA A 319 14.36 30.84 -4.30
CA ALA A 319 13.25 30.60 -3.40
C ALA A 319 11.92 31.02 -4.03
N TYR A 320 10.89 30.24 -3.81
CA TYR A 320 9.53 30.51 -4.25
C TYR A 320 8.57 30.49 -3.06
N GLY A 321 7.92 31.63 -2.82
CA GLY A 321 6.96 31.77 -1.73
C GLY A 321 5.64 31.11 -2.02
N LEU A 322 5.20 30.23 -1.11
CA LEU A 322 3.90 29.54 -1.17
C LEU A 322 2.76 30.36 -0.55
N GLU A 323 2.96 31.66 -0.38
CA GLU A 323 2.01 32.57 0.26
C GLU A 323 1.73 33.81 -0.61
N SER A 324 0.58 34.45 -0.36
CA SER A 324 0.16 35.65 -1.06
C SER A 324 0.64 36.95 -0.40
N ASP A 325 1.09 36.91 0.87
CA ASP A 325 1.58 38.11 1.59
C ASP A 325 3.09 38.32 1.40
N ALA A 326 3.42 39.08 0.37
CA ALA A 326 4.78 39.42 0.05
C ALA A 326 5.49 40.20 1.18
N SER A 327 4.77 40.90 2.08
CA SER A 327 5.39 41.65 3.19
C SER A 327 5.91 40.70 4.25
N SER A 328 5.06 39.79 4.75
CA SER A 328 5.42 38.78 5.73
C SER A 328 6.55 37.88 5.23
N TRP A 329 6.50 37.50 3.94
CA TRP A 329 7.56 36.71 3.32
C TRP A 329 8.89 37.43 3.29
N ARG A 330 8.91 38.72 2.85
CA ARG A 330 10.12 39.54 2.83
C ARG A 330 10.73 39.69 4.22
N GLU A 331 9.92 40.04 5.22
CA GLU A 331 10.37 40.18 6.60
C GLU A 331 10.95 38.86 7.15
N ALA A 332 10.35 37.73 6.80
CA ALA A 332 10.87 36.43 7.18
C ALA A 332 12.18 36.10 6.48
N ALA A 333 12.31 36.39 5.18
CA ALA A 333 13.53 36.18 4.41
C ALA A 333 14.69 37.03 4.95
N GLU A 334 14.44 38.31 5.27
CA GLU A 334 15.44 39.17 5.90
C GLU A 334 15.87 38.67 7.28
N ARG A 335 14.92 38.28 8.12
CA ARG A 335 15.18 37.78 9.49
C ARG A 335 15.99 36.49 9.49
N ASP A 336 15.71 35.59 8.54
CA ASP A 336 16.35 34.29 8.46
C ASP A 336 17.60 34.27 7.57
N GLY A 337 17.94 35.38 6.95
CA GLY A 337 19.10 35.53 6.08
C GLY A 337 18.89 34.96 4.67
N ALA A 338 17.69 34.58 4.30
CA ALA A 338 17.34 34.06 2.98
C ALA A 338 17.31 35.14 1.89
N ASN A 339 17.39 36.42 2.25
CA ASN A 339 17.54 37.56 1.31
C ASN A 339 18.89 37.59 0.56
N ARG A 340 19.78 36.61 0.81
CA ARG A 340 21.06 36.43 0.09
C ARG A 340 20.90 35.94 -1.34
N TRP A 341 19.80 35.26 -1.62
CA TRP A 341 19.51 34.65 -2.93
C TRP A 341 18.20 35.14 -3.52
N LEU A 342 17.89 34.69 -4.72
CA LEU A 342 16.69 35.10 -5.45
C LEU A 342 15.40 34.67 -4.70
N GLN A 343 14.49 35.66 -4.53
CA GLN A 343 13.21 35.48 -3.87
C GLN A 343 12.05 35.80 -4.81
#